data_eca4a30137cae6a39aab1d89393f38c4
#
_entry.id   eca4a30137cae6a39aab1d89393f38c4
#
_cell.length_a   1.000
_cell.length_b   1.000
_cell.length_c   1.000
_cell.angle_alpha   90.00
_cell.angle_beta   90.00
_cell.angle_gamma   90.00
#
_symmetry.space_group_name_H-M   'P 1'
#
loop_
_entity.id
_entity.type
_entity.pdbx_description
1 polymer ?
#
loop_
_entity_poly.entity_id
_entity_poly.type
_entity_poly.pdbx_seq_one_letter_code
_entity_poly.pdbx_strand_id
1 'polypeptide(L)'
;MHHKPIQLKDISLIYPNKTCFEAFSNEIHFGEHITLIGRNGSGKSTLLKMLCGLYLPSQGDIQVPPDVHFGYIPQVIESFPTLSGGQKLNQLVTKILSEHANVLLLDEPTNHLDHRNRRSLLRMLEHYPGTLIIASHDMELINTVTSTIWHIDVGKITVFKGSYSDYQGLLAERKASIDQELVKLARQKKEAHLALMKEQERTKRSRIQGEKKIAQRKWPTIRSHTKLAKAITTGDKRLSHIHYKKEQLLEERSSLYQPEVIKPKFKLNGFGHHKSLIKIQEASIGYRYGNLILDDINFHLTGCERVALYGDNASGKSTFVKAVLGDPQIKRAGEWIVPDCSSLGYLDQHYQHLNFEETVLDLMRCQMPHASHPEIRAHLNDFLFRKNEEVGIKVKNLSGGEKARLSLALIAANSPKLLILDEITNNVDLETRTHIIEVLHDFPGAMLVISHDHDFLESIHIQTKYLIYQGKILRFNDADRGNKI
;
A
#
# COMPACT_ATOMS: atom_id res chain seq x y z
N MET A 1 18.64 8.28 -32.16
CA MET A 1 19.25 9.62 -31.97
C MET A 1 19.63 9.74 -30.51
N HIS A 2 20.93 9.89 -30.24
CA HIS A 2 21.44 10.07 -28.89
C HIS A 2 21.17 11.50 -28.44
N HIS A 3 20.80 11.72 -27.17
CA HIS A 3 20.71 13.04 -26.56
C HIS A 3 21.83 13.22 -25.51
N LYS A 4 22.21 14.49 -25.24
CA LYS A 4 23.06 14.83 -24.10
C LYS A 4 22.31 14.57 -22.78
N PRO A 5 23.03 14.41 -21.66
CA PRO A 5 22.37 14.19 -20.36
C PRO A 5 21.38 15.31 -20.02
N ILE A 6 20.20 14.94 -19.56
CA ILE A 6 19.25 15.87 -18.95
C ILE A 6 19.72 16.09 -17.51
N GLN A 7 19.94 17.34 -17.11
CA GLN A 7 20.47 17.66 -15.79
C GLN A 7 19.35 18.20 -14.87
N LEU A 8 19.23 17.58 -13.72
CA LEU A 8 18.36 18.01 -12.63
C LEU A 8 19.25 18.66 -11.55
N LYS A 9 18.98 19.92 -11.18
CA LYS A 9 19.77 20.67 -10.20
C LYS A 9 18.90 21.14 -9.07
N ASP A 10 19.05 20.54 -7.90
CA ASP A 10 18.38 20.89 -6.64
C ASP A 10 16.86 21.07 -6.77
N ILE A 11 16.23 20.24 -7.61
CA ILE A 11 14.79 20.31 -7.86
C ILE A 11 14.01 19.93 -6.61
N SER A 12 12.98 20.71 -6.31
CA SER A 12 12.07 20.48 -5.19
C SER A 12 10.62 20.59 -5.63
N LEU A 13 9.75 19.78 -5.00
CA LEU A 13 8.30 19.82 -5.16
C LEU A 13 7.66 20.00 -3.79
N ILE A 14 7.21 21.22 -3.52
CA ILE A 14 6.65 21.63 -2.24
C ILE A 14 5.25 22.20 -2.48
N TYR A 15 4.24 21.60 -1.87
CA TYR A 15 2.87 22.11 -1.79
C TYR A 15 2.66 22.79 -0.42
N PRO A 16 1.65 23.66 -0.25
CA PRO A 16 1.42 24.38 1.01
C PRO A 16 1.32 23.47 2.24
N ASN A 17 0.79 22.26 2.08
CA ASN A 17 0.57 21.32 3.17
C ASN A 17 1.44 20.05 3.09
N LYS A 18 2.32 19.95 2.08
CA LYS A 18 3.08 18.71 1.84
C LYS A 18 4.34 18.96 1.03
N THR A 19 5.46 18.53 1.58
CA THR A 19 6.69 18.38 0.81
C THR A 19 6.73 16.99 0.17
N CYS A 20 6.82 16.94 -1.16
CA CYS A 20 6.96 15.69 -1.89
C CYS A 20 8.41 15.23 -1.96
N PHE A 21 9.32 16.14 -2.36
CA PHE A 21 10.77 15.93 -2.33
C PHE A 21 11.50 17.27 -2.39
N GLU A 22 12.73 17.28 -1.87
CA GLU A 22 13.59 18.48 -1.78
C GLU A 22 15.00 18.19 -2.30
N ALA A 23 15.61 19.20 -2.91
CA ALA A 23 17.01 19.27 -3.30
C ALA A 23 17.51 18.01 -4.06
N PHE A 24 16.73 17.51 -5.00
CA PHE A 24 17.14 16.37 -5.81
C PHE A 24 17.96 16.80 -7.00
N SER A 25 19.18 16.27 -7.08
CA SER A 25 20.12 16.50 -8.18
C SER A 25 20.54 15.17 -8.79
N ASN A 26 20.40 15.02 -10.11
CA ASN A 26 20.80 13.85 -10.85
C ASN A 26 20.96 14.16 -12.37
N GLU A 27 21.55 13.25 -13.09
CA GLU A 27 21.66 13.29 -14.56
C GLU A 27 20.96 12.06 -15.15
N ILE A 28 20.25 12.28 -16.27
CA ILE A 28 19.58 11.20 -17.02
C ILE A 28 20.31 11.06 -18.34
N HIS A 29 20.96 9.92 -18.54
CA HIS A 29 21.70 9.61 -19.75
C HIS A 29 20.83 8.96 -20.81
N PHE A 30 21.25 9.08 -22.08
CA PHE A 30 20.55 8.40 -23.18
C PHE A 30 20.55 6.88 -23.00
N GLY A 31 19.36 6.28 -23.23
CA GLY A 31 19.18 4.83 -23.10
C GLY A 31 19.00 4.33 -21.66
N GLU A 32 18.95 5.22 -20.67
CA GLU A 32 18.59 4.81 -19.30
C GLU A 32 17.10 4.51 -19.20
N HIS A 33 16.78 3.36 -18.59
CA HIS A 33 15.41 2.98 -18.25
C HIS A 33 15.19 3.13 -16.74
N ILE A 34 14.40 4.12 -16.38
CA ILE A 34 14.18 4.56 -14.99
C ILE A 34 12.73 4.29 -14.59
N THR A 35 12.52 3.65 -13.45
CA THR A 35 11.20 3.58 -12.83
C THR A 35 11.09 4.48 -11.62
N LEU A 36 10.03 5.28 -11.60
CA LEU A 36 9.63 6.09 -10.44
C LEU A 36 8.69 5.25 -9.57
N ILE A 37 9.10 4.96 -8.34
CA ILE A 37 8.26 4.31 -7.35
C ILE A 37 8.04 5.23 -6.13
N GLY A 38 7.00 4.97 -5.36
CA GLY A 38 6.67 5.76 -4.16
C GLY A 38 5.17 5.80 -3.92
N ARG A 39 4.75 6.21 -2.74
CA ARG A 39 3.34 6.28 -2.35
C ARG A 39 2.49 7.10 -3.31
N ASN A 40 1.19 6.86 -3.34
CA ASN A 40 0.26 7.71 -4.08
C ASN A 40 0.31 9.15 -3.56
N GLY A 41 0.39 10.11 -4.50
CA GLY A 41 0.58 11.52 -4.16
C GLY A 41 2.00 11.90 -3.70
N SER A 42 3.03 11.05 -3.88
CA SER A 42 4.43 11.41 -3.60
C SER A 42 5.05 12.35 -4.64
N GLY A 43 4.35 12.61 -5.74
CA GLY A 43 4.83 13.54 -6.78
C GLY A 43 5.37 12.87 -8.04
N LYS A 44 5.20 11.55 -8.24
CA LYS A 44 5.67 10.81 -9.43
C LYS A 44 5.19 11.44 -10.74
N SER A 45 3.87 11.56 -10.91
CA SER A 45 3.25 12.18 -12.10
C SER A 45 3.66 13.64 -12.29
N THR A 46 3.86 14.38 -11.19
CA THR A 46 4.30 15.77 -11.24
C THR A 46 5.75 15.85 -11.69
N LEU A 47 6.63 14.93 -11.22
CA LEU A 47 8.01 14.86 -11.68
C LEU A 47 8.09 14.56 -13.19
N LEU A 48 7.27 13.63 -13.72
CA LEU A 48 7.18 13.39 -15.16
C LEU A 48 6.75 14.67 -15.92
N LYS A 49 5.76 15.39 -15.41
CA LYS A 49 5.32 16.68 -16.00
C LYS A 49 6.38 17.77 -15.90
N MET A 50 7.19 17.79 -14.86
CA MET A 50 8.32 18.72 -14.76
C MET A 50 9.39 18.43 -15.82
N LEU A 51 9.72 17.16 -16.05
CA LEU A 51 10.71 16.78 -17.05
C LEU A 51 10.31 17.24 -18.45
N CYS A 52 9.05 17.13 -18.84
CA CYS A 52 8.57 17.59 -20.15
C CYS A 52 8.13 19.07 -20.17
N GLY A 53 8.41 19.83 -19.11
CA GLY A 53 8.14 21.28 -19.06
C GLY A 53 6.65 21.66 -18.87
N LEU A 54 5.77 20.71 -18.60
CA LEU A 54 4.35 20.95 -18.32
C LEU A 54 4.09 21.50 -16.92
N TYR A 55 5.05 21.38 -16.02
CA TYR A 55 4.99 21.89 -14.65
C TYR A 55 6.37 22.39 -14.22
N LEU A 56 6.43 23.50 -13.51
CA LEU A 56 7.70 24.05 -13.03
C LEU A 56 8.03 23.50 -11.63
N PRO A 57 9.30 23.18 -11.33
CA PRO A 57 9.71 22.83 -9.97
C PRO A 57 9.48 24.02 -9.02
N SER A 58 9.22 23.72 -7.74
CA SER A 58 9.09 24.77 -6.70
C SER A 58 10.42 25.46 -6.44
N GLN A 59 11.53 24.73 -6.58
CA GLN A 59 12.92 25.23 -6.49
C GLN A 59 13.80 24.39 -7.40
N GLY A 60 14.96 24.95 -7.79
CA GLY A 60 15.91 24.27 -8.66
C GLY A 60 15.62 24.45 -10.14
N ASP A 61 16.38 23.79 -10.99
CA ASP A 61 16.32 23.91 -12.44
C ASP A 61 16.47 22.56 -13.14
N ILE A 62 15.79 22.43 -14.29
CA ILE A 62 15.88 21.26 -15.16
C ILE A 62 16.44 21.70 -16.50
N GLN A 63 17.65 21.26 -16.83
CA GLN A 63 18.32 21.58 -18.07
C GLN A 63 18.11 20.48 -19.09
N VAL A 64 17.27 20.78 -20.07
CA VAL A 64 16.92 19.85 -21.15
C VAL A 64 17.71 20.23 -22.40
N PRO A 65 18.54 19.33 -22.94
CA PRO A 65 19.24 19.56 -24.20
C PRO A 65 18.27 19.72 -25.39
N PRO A 66 18.66 20.51 -26.43
CA PRO A 66 17.78 20.80 -27.56
C PRO A 66 17.50 19.58 -28.46
N ASP A 67 18.29 18.53 -28.34
CA ASP A 67 18.16 17.26 -29.03
C ASP A 67 17.20 16.27 -28.33
N VAL A 68 16.60 16.65 -27.21
CA VAL A 68 15.61 15.86 -26.47
C VAL A 68 14.22 16.13 -27.01
N HIS A 69 13.55 15.04 -27.41
CA HIS A 69 12.13 15.04 -27.83
C HIS A 69 11.35 14.13 -26.91
N PHE A 70 10.53 14.73 -26.04
CA PHE A 70 9.69 13.99 -25.08
C PHE A 70 8.42 13.45 -25.72
N GLY A 71 8.14 12.18 -25.43
CA GLY A 71 6.81 11.61 -25.61
C GLY A 71 6.16 11.33 -24.26
N TYR A 72 5.12 12.07 -23.88
CA TYR A 72 4.46 11.90 -22.60
C TYR A 72 3.12 11.16 -22.75
N ILE A 73 2.95 10.10 -21.99
CA ILE A 73 1.72 9.32 -21.88
C ILE A 73 1.15 9.48 -20.47
N PRO A 74 0.02 10.20 -20.33
CA PRO A 74 -0.61 10.43 -19.04
C PRO A 74 -1.37 9.17 -18.56
N GLN A 75 -1.61 9.08 -17.26
CA GLN A 75 -2.37 8.01 -16.61
C GLN A 75 -3.79 7.87 -17.18
N VAL A 76 -4.45 8.98 -17.48
CA VAL A 76 -5.78 9.01 -18.10
C VAL A 76 -5.66 9.52 -19.53
N ILE A 77 -6.03 8.67 -20.49
CA ILE A 77 -6.04 9.01 -21.91
C ILE A 77 -7.46 9.44 -22.29
N GLU A 78 -7.68 10.75 -22.39
CA GLU A 78 -8.98 11.34 -22.78
C GLU A 78 -9.20 11.28 -24.30
N SER A 79 -8.12 11.18 -25.08
CA SER A 79 -8.19 11.02 -26.53
C SER A 79 -8.80 9.66 -26.90
N PHE A 80 -9.51 9.63 -28.06
CA PHE A 80 -10.13 8.43 -28.64
C PHE A 80 -11.23 7.78 -27.77
N PRO A 81 -12.33 8.48 -27.45
CA PRO A 81 -13.35 8.04 -26.48
C PRO A 81 -14.03 6.70 -26.82
N THR A 82 -14.02 6.30 -28.09
CA THR A 82 -14.67 5.07 -28.60
C THR A 82 -13.80 3.81 -28.48
N LEU A 83 -12.50 3.96 -28.14
CA LEU A 83 -11.57 2.83 -28.10
C LEU A 83 -11.42 2.26 -26.69
N SER A 84 -11.07 0.97 -26.63
CA SER A 84 -10.67 0.34 -25.37
C SER A 84 -9.38 0.95 -24.82
N GLY A 85 -9.13 0.82 -23.51
CA GLY A 85 -7.91 1.33 -22.87
C GLY A 85 -6.62 0.91 -23.58
N GLY A 86 -6.50 -0.37 -23.93
CA GLY A 86 -5.35 -0.89 -24.67
C GLY A 86 -5.22 -0.33 -26.09
N GLN A 87 -6.33 -0.14 -26.80
CA GLN A 87 -6.32 0.46 -28.14
C GLN A 87 -5.92 1.94 -28.09
N LYS A 88 -6.43 2.69 -27.10
CA LYS A 88 -6.04 4.09 -26.86
C LYS A 88 -4.54 4.23 -26.62
N LEU A 89 -4.00 3.39 -25.73
CA LEU A 89 -2.57 3.39 -25.42
C LEU A 89 -1.75 3.07 -26.68
N ASN A 90 -2.06 2.00 -27.41
CA ASN A 90 -1.34 1.61 -28.62
C ASN A 90 -1.34 2.72 -29.67
N GLN A 91 -2.46 3.38 -29.90
CA GLN A 91 -2.54 4.52 -30.83
C GLN A 91 -1.69 5.70 -30.37
N LEU A 92 -1.74 6.04 -29.07
CA LEU A 92 -0.97 7.15 -28.53
C LEU A 92 0.54 6.86 -28.60
N VAL A 93 0.95 5.64 -28.25
CA VAL A 93 2.35 5.20 -28.37
C VAL A 93 2.81 5.27 -29.83
N THR A 94 2.01 4.73 -30.77
CA THR A 94 2.35 4.77 -32.20
C THR A 94 2.52 6.21 -32.69
N LYS A 95 1.63 7.12 -32.28
CA LYS A 95 1.73 8.54 -32.62
C LYS A 95 3.03 9.15 -32.08
N ILE A 96 3.33 8.97 -30.81
CA ILE A 96 4.52 9.51 -30.15
C ILE A 96 5.81 8.98 -30.81
N LEU A 97 5.85 7.69 -31.12
CA LEU A 97 7.00 7.10 -31.82
C LEU A 97 7.16 7.65 -33.25
N SER A 98 6.06 7.95 -33.94
CA SER A 98 6.10 8.59 -35.27
C SER A 98 6.62 10.03 -35.24
N GLU A 99 6.52 10.69 -34.10
CA GLU A 99 7.04 12.04 -33.85
C GLU A 99 8.52 12.03 -33.42
N HIS A 100 9.21 10.89 -33.55
CA HIS A 100 10.65 10.71 -33.24
C HIS A 100 11.04 11.03 -31.79
N ALA A 101 10.16 10.77 -30.82
CA ALA A 101 10.48 10.90 -29.41
C ALA A 101 11.67 9.98 -29.06
N ASN A 102 12.72 10.55 -28.42
CA ASN A 102 13.89 9.82 -27.93
C ASN A 102 13.88 9.66 -26.40
N VAL A 103 12.94 10.31 -25.72
CA VAL A 103 12.66 10.14 -24.28
C VAL A 103 11.17 9.89 -24.11
N LEU A 104 10.80 8.70 -23.60
CA LEU A 104 9.43 8.35 -23.28
C LEU A 104 9.17 8.51 -21.78
N LEU A 105 8.09 9.23 -21.45
CA LEU A 105 7.60 9.43 -20.09
C LEU A 105 6.23 8.78 -19.97
N LEU A 106 6.10 7.75 -19.12
CA LEU A 106 4.90 6.95 -18.99
C LEU A 106 4.37 7.03 -17.55
N ASP A 107 3.10 7.42 -17.40
CA ASP A 107 2.45 7.54 -16.10
C ASP A 107 1.41 6.43 -15.93
N GLU A 108 1.75 5.38 -15.14
CA GLU A 108 0.93 4.19 -14.88
C GLU A 108 0.38 3.54 -16.16
N PRO A 109 1.24 3.17 -17.14
CA PRO A 109 0.78 2.76 -18.48
C PRO A 109 0.09 1.39 -18.51
N THR A 110 0.24 0.58 -17.47
CA THR A 110 -0.38 -0.76 -17.38
C THR A 110 -1.78 -0.75 -16.80
N ASN A 111 -2.23 0.40 -16.23
CA ASN A 111 -3.56 0.51 -15.68
C ASN A 111 -4.64 0.28 -16.74
N HIS A 112 -5.64 -0.53 -16.40
CA HIS A 112 -6.78 -0.87 -17.27
C HIS A 112 -6.43 -1.69 -18.53
N LEU A 113 -5.20 -2.21 -18.64
CA LEU A 113 -4.83 -3.13 -19.71
C LEU A 113 -5.20 -4.57 -19.34
N ASP A 114 -5.77 -5.29 -20.30
CA ASP A 114 -5.89 -6.74 -20.22
C ASP A 114 -4.50 -7.41 -20.41
N HIS A 115 -4.41 -8.67 -20.07
CA HIS A 115 -3.17 -9.43 -20.11
C HIS A 115 -2.48 -9.42 -21.50
N ARG A 116 -3.24 -9.45 -22.59
CA ARG A 116 -2.72 -9.44 -23.96
C ARG A 116 -2.09 -8.09 -24.30
N ASN A 117 -2.80 -7.00 -24.03
CA ASN A 117 -2.31 -5.64 -24.29
C ASN A 117 -1.12 -5.30 -23.38
N ARG A 118 -1.15 -5.75 -22.12
CA ARG A 118 -0.03 -5.58 -21.18
C ARG A 118 1.22 -6.26 -21.67
N ARG A 119 1.17 -7.54 -22.12
CA ARG A 119 2.33 -8.23 -22.71
C ARG A 119 2.87 -7.54 -23.94
N SER A 120 1.99 -7.03 -24.81
CA SER A 120 2.41 -6.27 -25.99
C SER A 120 3.17 -5.00 -25.62
N LEU A 121 2.68 -4.26 -24.63
CA LEU A 121 3.35 -3.07 -24.09
C LEU A 121 4.72 -3.40 -23.51
N LEU A 122 4.82 -4.43 -22.66
CA LEU A 122 6.09 -4.85 -22.05
C LEU A 122 7.15 -5.16 -23.10
N ARG A 123 6.81 -5.97 -24.11
CA ARG A 123 7.74 -6.29 -25.21
C ARG A 123 8.21 -5.06 -25.97
N MET A 124 7.31 -4.12 -26.21
CA MET A 124 7.65 -2.87 -26.89
C MET A 124 8.61 -2.02 -26.06
N LEU A 125 8.34 -1.87 -24.75
CA LEU A 125 9.17 -1.06 -23.86
C LEU A 125 10.54 -1.71 -23.59
N GLU A 126 10.61 -3.03 -23.48
CA GLU A 126 11.86 -3.80 -23.32
C GLU A 126 12.85 -3.54 -24.46
N HIS A 127 12.33 -3.41 -25.69
CA HIS A 127 13.14 -3.20 -26.90
C HIS A 127 13.24 -1.72 -27.31
N TYR A 128 12.74 -0.80 -26.49
CA TYR A 128 12.84 0.63 -26.82
C TYR A 128 14.27 1.14 -26.68
N PRO A 129 14.89 1.67 -27.77
CA PRO A 129 16.30 2.04 -27.75
C PRO A 129 16.62 3.41 -27.13
N GLY A 130 15.57 4.20 -26.82
CA GLY A 130 15.69 5.55 -26.23
C GLY A 130 15.67 5.53 -24.71
N THR A 131 15.63 6.71 -24.13
CA THR A 131 15.49 6.89 -22.69
C THR A 131 14.04 6.67 -22.27
N LEU A 132 13.83 5.93 -21.19
CA LEU A 132 12.51 5.56 -20.70
C LEU A 132 12.38 5.92 -19.22
N ILE A 133 11.34 6.69 -18.87
CA ILE A 133 11.05 7.04 -17.49
C ILE A 133 9.59 6.69 -17.22
N ILE A 134 9.36 5.74 -16.33
CA ILE A 134 8.04 5.18 -16.05
C ILE A 134 7.68 5.42 -14.58
N ALA A 135 6.54 6.02 -14.31
CA ALA A 135 5.91 5.91 -13.00
C ALA A 135 5.01 4.67 -13.01
N SER A 136 5.30 3.67 -12.20
CA SER A 136 4.48 2.45 -12.13
C SER A 136 4.57 1.73 -10.81
N HIS A 137 3.50 0.98 -10.50
CA HIS A 137 3.40 0.03 -9.40
C HIS A 137 3.34 -1.43 -9.88
N ASP A 138 3.46 -1.64 -11.17
CA ASP A 138 3.43 -2.93 -11.82
C ASP A 138 4.78 -3.64 -11.72
N MET A 139 4.81 -4.72 -10.93
CA MET A 139 6.04 -5.46 -10.62
C MET A 139 6.66 -6.12 -11.85
N GLU A 140 5.85 -6.68 -12.75
CA GLU A 140 6.33 -7.32 -13.96
C GLU A 140 7.00 -6.28 -14.89
N LEU A 141 6.37 -5.09 -15.04
CA LEU A 141 6.95 -4.00 -15.81
C LEU A 141 8.26 -3.50 -15.19
N ILE A 142 8.29 -3.28 -13.88
CA ILE A 142 9.49 -2.83 -13.18
C ILE A 142 10.64 -3.83 -13.36
N ASN A 143 10.39 -5.12 -13.20
CA ASN A 143 11.42 -6.16 -13.31
C ASN A 143 11.91 -6.37 -14.75
N THR A 144 11.03 -6.23 -15.75
CA THR A 144 11.35 -6.53 -17.14
C THR A 144 12.04 -5.36 -17.85
N VAL A 145 11.60 -4.14 -17.58
CA VAL A 145 11.95 -2.98 -18.42
C VAL A 145 13.01 -2.10 -17.80
N THR A 146 13.15 -2.07 -16.46
CA THR A 146 13.94 -1.03 -15.79
C THR A 146 15.25 -1.54 -15.20
N SER A 147 16.29 -0.69 -15.31
CA SER A 147 17.61 -0.91 -14.71
C SER A 147 17.94 0.05 -13.56
N THR A 148 17.15 1.12 -13.41
CA THR A 148 17.34 2.15 -12.40
C THR A 148 16.02 2.48 -11.74
N ILE A 149 15.99 2.54 -10.41
CA ILE A 149 14.81 2.86 -9.62
C ILE A 149 15.02 4.19 -8.91
N TRP A 150 14.07 5.10 -9.06
CA TRP A 150 13.98 6.32 -8.27
C TRP A 150 12.83 6.18 -7.28
N HIS A 151 13.14 6.00 -6.02
CA HIS A 151 12.14 5.89 -4.96
C HIS A 151 11.91 7.23 -4.29
N ILE A 152 10.67 7.75 -4.39
CA ILE A 152 10.24 8.98 -3.73
C ILE A 152 9.61 8.61 -2.41
N ASP A 153 10.32 8.86 -1.31
CA ASP A 153 9.84 8.59 0.06
C ASP A 153 10.33 9.66 1.04
N VAL A 154 9.44 10.01 1.98
CA VAL A 154 9.70 10.95 3.10
C VAL A 154 10.48 12.21 2.66
N GLY A 155 10.02 12.88 1.60
CA GLY A 155 10.60 14.14 1.13
C GLY A 155 11.92 14.00 0.36
N LYS A 156 12.36 12.80 0.01
CA LYS A 156 13.61 12.56 -0.72
C LYS A 156 13.41 11.59 -1.88
N ILE A 157 14.27 11.72 -2.89
CA ILE A 157 14.39 10.75 -3.99
C ILE A 157 15.67 9.97 -3.80
N THR A 158 15.55 8.65 -3.64
CA THR A 158 16.70 7.74 -3.57
C THR A 158 16.86 7.03 -4.91
N VAL A 159 18.05 7.06 -5.47
CA VAL A 159 18.39 6.40 -6.73
C VAL A 159 19.05 5.06 -6.43
N PHE A 160 18.54 4.00 -7.05
CA PHE A 160 19.09 2.66 -6.95
C PHE A 160 19.30 2.09 -8.37
N LYS A 161 20.49 1.56 -8.62
CA LYS A 161 20.82 0.88 -9.89
C LYS A 161 20.81 -0.63 -9.64
N GLY A 162 19.97 -1.35 -10.34
CA GLY A 162 19.79 -2.79 -10.20
C GLY A 162 18.33 -3.22 -10.37
N SER A 163 18.05 -4.50 -10.16
CA SER A 163 16.71 -5.06 -10.26
C SER A 163 15.84 -4.65 -9.08
N TYR A 164 14.51 -4.74 -9.24
CA TYR A 164 13.59 -4.48 -8.14
C TYR A 164 13.74 -5.50 -6.99
N SER A 165 14.10 -6.75 -7.31
CA SER A 165 14.37 -7.77 -6.28
C SER A 165 15.58 -7.40 -5.41
N ASP A 166 16.65 -6.86 -6.01
CA ASP A 166 17.82 -6.38 -5.26
C ASP A 166 17.46 -5.19 -4.39
N TYR A 167 16.62 -4.29 -4.92
CA TYR A 167 16.11 -3.15 -4.17
C TYR A 167 15.24 -3.58 -2.98
N GLN A 168 14.36 -4.57 -3.15
CA GLN A 168 13.58 -5.16 -2.05
C GLN A 168 14.48 -5.79 -1.00
N GLY A 169 15.53 -6.51 -1.42
CA GLY A 169 16.54 -7.07 -0.52
C GLY A 169 17.19 -6.00 0.35
N LEU A 170 17.64 -4.92 -0.28
CA LEU A 170 18.24 -3.77 0.41
C LEU A 170 17.26 -3.10 1.40
N LEU A 171 16.00 -2.92 1.02
CA LEU A 171 14.98 -2.40 1.92
C LEU A 171 14.72 -3.34 3.10
N ALA A 172 14.70 -4.66 2.88
CA ALA A 172 14.52 -5.66 3.94
C ALA A 172 15.70 -5.65 4.92
N GLU A 173 16.94 -5.59 4.42
CA GLU A 173 18.14 -5.46 5.25
C GLU A 173 18.13 -4.17 6.07
N ARG A 174 17.78 -3.06 5.45
CA ARG A 174 17.66 -1.76 6.15
C ARG A 174 16.59 -1.80 7.23
N LYS A 175 15.44 -2.42 6.94
CA LYS A 175 14.37 -2.64 7.93
C LYS A 175 14.85 -3.50 9.09
N ALA A 176 15.51 -4.62 8.81
CA ALA A 176 16.06 -5.50 9.85
C ALA A 176 17.10 -4.78 10.73
N SER A 177 17.96 -3.94 10.14
CA SER A 177 18.92 -3.12 10.88
C SER A 177 18.22 -2.12 11.81
N ILE A 178 17.18 -1.42 11.31
CA ILE A 178 16.37 -0.49 12.11
C ILE A 178 15.67 -1.25 13.26
N ASP A 179 15.12 -2.43 13.00
CA ASP A 179 14.46 -3.26 14.01
C ASP A 179 15.44 -3.65 15.14
N GLN A 180 16.65 -4.04 14.78
CA GLN A 180 17.69 -4.36 15.76
C GLN A 180 18.08 -3.13 16.61
N GLU A 181 18.18 -1.97 15.97
CA GLU A 181 18.50 -0.72 16.66
C GLU A 181 17.37 -0.31 17.61
N LEU A 182 16.11 -0.44 17.19
CA LEU A 182 14.93 -0.18 18.03
C LEU A 182 14.88 -1.13 19.26
N VAL A 183 15.19 -2.41 19.08
CA VAL A 183 15.27 -3.36 20.20
C VAL A 183 16.38 -2.95 21.18
N LYS A 184 17.56 -2.55 20.66
CA LYS A 184 18.68 -2.05 21.48
C LYS A 184 18.29 -0.80 22.26
N LEU A 185 17.65 0.19 21.60
CA LEU A 185 17.18 1.41 22.25
C LEU A 185 16.10 1.14 23.30
N ALA A 186 15.17 0.22 23.02
CA ALA A 186 14.15 -0.20 23.99
C ALA A 186 14.77 -0.83 25.25
N ARG A 187 15.81 -1.67 25.10
CA ARG A 187 16.56 -2.24 26.20
C ARG A 187 17.28 -1.16 27.02
N GLN A 188 17.99 -0.26 26.36
CA GLN A 188 18.69 0.85 27.01
C GLN A 188 17.71 1.78 27.77
N LYS A 189 16.56 2.08 27.20
CA LYS A 189 15.49 2.84 27.86
C LYS A 189 14.99 2.13 29.14
N LYS A 190 14.79 0.81 29.08
CA LYS A 190 14.38 0.01 30.25
C LYS A 190 15.46 0.02 31.34
N GLU A 191 16.72 -0.13 30.97
CA GLU A 191 17.87 -0.06 31.91
C GLU A 191 18.00 1.33 32.55
N ALA A 192 17.86 2.42 31.77
CA ALA A 192 17.85 3.78 32.29
C ALA A 192 16.67 4.04 33.24
N HIS A 193 15.48 3.51 32.93
CA HIS A 193 14.33 3.61 33.82
C HIS A 193 14.53 2.88 35.13
N LEU A 194 15.08 1.66 35.11
CA LEU A 194 15.39 0.90 36.30
C LEU A 194 16.49 1.57 37.16
N ALA A 195 17.49 2.19 36.50
CA ALA A 195 18.53 2.95 37.21
C ALA A 195 17.91 4.20 37.91
N LEU A 196 16.98 4.89 37.25
CA LEU A 196 16.23 6.01 37.82
C LEU A 196 15.46 5.57 39.10
N MET A 197 14.70 4.50 39.00
CA MET A 197 13.92 3.94 40.14
C MET A 197 14.83 3.58 41.32
N LYS A 198 15.95 2.90 41.03
CA LYS A 198 16.94 2.54 42.09
C LYS A 198 17.54 3.76 42.75
N GLU A 199 17.89 4.79 42.03
CA GLU A 199 18.47 6.02 42.61
C GLU A 199 17.44 6.81 43.42
N GLN A 200 16.18 6.87 42.95
CA GLN A 200 15.05 7.46 43.71
C GLN A 200 14.82 6.71 45.04
N GLU A 201 14.79 5.36 45.01
CA GLU A 201 14.67 4.56 46.26
C GLU A 201 15.85 4.76 47.21
N ARG A 202 17.07 4.81 46.66
CA ARG A 202 18.27 5.06 47.43
C ARG A 202 18.25 6.42 48.14
N THR A 203 17.83 7.43 47.40
CA THR A 203 17.68 8.78 47.93
C THR A 203 16.61 8.83 49.04
N LYS A 204 15.45 8.16 48.81
CA LYS A 204 14.36 8.06 49.79
C LYS A 204 14.82 7.31 51.05
N ARG A 205 15.52 6.16 50.91
CA ARG A 205 16.04 5.40 52.03
C ARG A 205 17.09 6.21 52.82
N SER A 206 18.00 6.89 52.15
CA SER A 206 19.03 7.74 52.77
C SER A 206 18.39 8.89 53.56
N ARG A 207 17.31 9.51 53.02
CA ARG A 207 16.55 10.59 53.70
C ARG A 207 15.89 10.08 54.98
N ILE A 208 15.17 8.92 54.90
CA ILE A 208 14.51 8.30 56.08
C ILE A 208 15.52 7.89 57.14
N GLN A 209 16.67 7.30 56.75
CA GLN A 209 17.73 6.96 57.69
C GLN A 209 18.38 8.18 58.34
N GLY A 210 18.56 9.26 57.58
CA GLY A 210 19.00 10.56 58.09
C GLY A 210 18.09 11.12 59.15
N GLU A 211 16.79 11.11 58.89
CA GLU A 211 15.74 11.58 59.83
C GLU A 211 15.69 10.74 61.09
N LYS A 212 15.75 9.39 60.99
CA LYS A 212 15.82 8.49 62.16
C LYS A 212 17.07 8.71 63.02
N LYS A 213 18.25 8.90 62.40
CA LYS A 213 19.49 9.21 63.10
C LYS A 213 19.46 10.57 63.81
N ILE A 214 18.73 11.55 63.26
CA ILE A 214 18.53 12.86 63.89
C ILE A 214 17.59 12.73 65.09
N ALA A 215 16.48 11.98 64.99
CA ALA A 215 15.56 11.74 66.08
C ALA A 215 16.13 10.97 67.28
N GLN A 216 17.14 10.13 67.03
CA GLN A 216 17.80 9.34 68.05
C GLN A 216 18.95 10.04 68.80
N ARG A 217 19.35 11.25 68.41
CA ARG A 217 20.48 12.00 69.02
C ARG A 217 20.03 12.78 70.23
N LYS A 218 20.67 12.53 71.38
CA LYS A 218 20.44 13.22 72.64
C LYS A 218 21.11 14.61 72.75
N TRP A 219 21.96 15.00 71.79
CA TRP A 219 22.70 16.29 71.83
C TRP A 219 22.56 17.03 70.54
N PRO A 220 22.43 18.40 70.58
CA PRO A 220 22.38 19.23 69.40
C PRO A 220 23.72 19.22 68.68
N THR A 221 23.75 18.77 67.46
CA THR A 221 24.96 18.74 66.62
C THR A 221 24.86 19.87 65.56
N ILE A 222 25.93 20.71 65.47
CA ILE A 222 26.05 21.72 64.44
C ILE A 222 26.02 21.06 63.05
N ARG A 223 25.01 21.33 62.25
CA ARG A 223 24.88 20.80 60.89
C ARG A 223 25.96 21.46 60.04
N SER A 224 26.87 20.72 59.47
CA SER A 224 27.75 21.20 58.41
C SER A 224 26.92 21.35 57.13
N HIS A 225 26.48 22.59 56.86
CA HIS A 225 25.71 22.97 55.66
C HIS A 225 26.45 22.53 54.38
N THR A 226 27.77 22.56 54.36
CA THR A 226 28.61 22.18 53.23
C THR A 226 28.57 20.70 52.86
N LYS A 227 28.48 19.77 53.85
CA LYS A 227 28.33 18.32 53.58
C LYS A 227 26.92 17.97 53.08
N LEU A 228 25.89 18.61 53.62
CA LEU A 228 24.52 18.42 53.18
C LEU A 228 24.31 18.96 51.74
N ALA A 229 24.82 20.15 51.47
CA ALA A 229 24.77 20.74 50.14
C ALA A 229 25.49 19.89 49.06
N LYS A 230 26.70 19.37 49.38
CA LYS A 230 27.43 18.46 48.46
C LYS A 230 26.69 17.13 48.22
N ALA A 231 26.01 16.54 49.20
CA ALA A 231 25.26 15.30 49.01
C ALA A 231 24.00 15.50 48.16
N ILE A 232 23.28 16.62 48.33
CA ILE A 232 22.12 16.99 47.54
C ILE A 232 22.52 17.29 46.07
N THR A 233 23.56 18.09 45.87
CA THR A 233 24.03 18.45 44.51
C THR A 233 24.58 17.24 43.75
N THR A 234 25.13 16.21 44.41
CA THR A 234 25.61 14.97 43.78
C THR A 234 24.45 14.06 43.37
N GLY A 235 23.40 13.96 44.18
CA GLY A 235 22.18 13.22 43.87
C GLY A 235 21.43 13.83 42.71
N ASP A 236 21.23 15.15 42.74
CA ASP A 236 20.52 15.91 41.68
C ASP A 236 21.26 15.84 40.35
N LYS A 237 22.60 15.91 40.35
CA LYS A 237 23.40 15.74 39.11
C LYS A 237 23.24 14.35 38.49
N ARG A 238 23.18 13.29 39.31
CA ARG A 238 22.95 11.93 38.82
C ARG A 238 21.55 11.75 38.24
N LEU A 239 20.54 12.26 38.91
CA LEU A 239 19.17 12.24 38.41
C LEU A 239 19.04 13.02 37.07
N SER A 240 19.62 14.22 37.00
CA SER A 240 19.63 15.02 35.78
C SER A 240 20.34 14.31 34.63
N HIS A 241 21.46 13.62 34.88
CA HIS A 241 22.15 12.85 33.84
C HIS A 241 21.33 11.66 33.33
N ILE A 242 20.61 10.94 34.22
CA ILE A 242 19.72 9.85 33.82
C ILE A 242 18.53 10.38 33.02
N HIS A 243 17.93 11.52 33.40
CA HIS A 243 16.87 12.17 32.65
C HIS A 243 17.34 12.58 31.26
N TYR A 244 18.47 13.26 31.15
CA TYR A 244 19.05 13.67 29.87
C TYR A 244 19.31 12.47 28.95
N LYS A 245 19.88 11.39 29.47
CA LYS A 245 20.09 10.15 28.71
C LYS A 245 18.78 9.55 28.22
N LYS A 246 17.72 9.58 29.04
CA LYS A 246 16.38 9.10 28.65
C LYS A 246 15.77 9.95 27.53
N GLU A 247 15.96 11.26 27.57
CA GLU A 247 15.49 12.19 26.51
C GLU A 247 16.23 11.92 25.20
N GLN A 248 17.56 11.82 25.23
CA GLN A 248 18.35 11.44 24.05
C GLN A 248 17.88 10.13 23.40
N LEU A 249 17.65 9.09 24.22
CA LEU A 249 17.14 7.80 23.70
C LEU A 249 15.72 7.92 23.11
N LEU A 250 14.92 8.86 23.56
CA LEU A 250 13.60 9.14 22.97
C LEU A 250 13.73 9.89 21.64
N GLU A 251 14.63 10.84 21.53
CA GLU A 251 14.95 11.56 20.28
C GLU A 251 15.53 10.62 19.22
N GLU A 252 16.55 9.79 19.59
CA GLU A 252 17.10 8.79 18.69
C GLU A 252 16.03 7.81 18.20
N ARG A 253 15.13 7.36 19.08
CA ARG A 253 14.02 6.50 18.66
C ARG A 253 13.04 7.20 17.71
N SER A 254 12.78 8.49 17.90
CA SER A 254 11.86 9.26 17.04
C SER A 254 12.44 9.56 15.66
N SER A 255 13.77 9.58 15.54
CA SER A 255 14.48 9.78 14.27
C SER A 255 14.52 8.52 13.39
N LEU A 256 14.31 7.34 13.98
CA LEU A 256 14.23 6.08 13.24
C LEU A 256 12.84 5.90 12.65
N TYR A 257 12.70 6.19 11.35
CA TYR A 257 11.46 5.93 10.60
C TYR A 257 11.34 4.43 10.31
N GLN A 258 10.25 3.83 10.74
CA GLN A 258 9.90 2.45 10.44
C GLN A 258 8.60 2.42 9.65
N PRO A 259 8.55 1.76 8.47
CA PRO A 259 7.28 1.47 7.81
C PRO A 259 6.40 0.64 8.74
N GLU A 260 5.18 1.09 8.95
CA GLU A 260 4.28 0.43 9.88
C GLU A 260 3.62 -0.78 9.23
N VAL A 261 3.60 -1.91 9.93
CA VAL A 261 2.99 -3.17 9.47
C VAL A 261 1.58 -3.28 10.03
N ILE A 262 0.61 -3.54 9.16
CA ILE A 262 -0.77 -3.85 9.55
C ILE A 262 -0.78 -5.29 10.10
N LYS A 263 -1.31 -5.48 11.31
CA LYS A 263 -1.56 -6.81 11.90
C LYS A 263 -3.03 -6.94 12.26
N PRO A 264 -3.91 -7.14 11.27
CA PRO A 264 -5.33 -7.29 11.52
C PRO A 264 -5.60 -8.58 12.28
N LYS A 265 -6.49 -8.52 13.25
CA LYS A 265 -7.02 -9.70 13.94
C LYS A 265 -8.40 -10.01 13.38
N PHE A 266 -8.52 -11.01 12.53
CA PHE A 266 -9.81 -11.53 12.12
C PHE A 266 -10.39 -12.39 13.25
N LYS A 267 -11.57 -12.03 13.76
CA LYS A 267 -12.32 -12.89 14.69
C LYS A 267 -13.19 -13.82 13.86
N LEU A 268 -12.69 -15.01 13.57
CA LEU A 268 -13.50 -16.02 12.90
C LEU A 268 -14.08 -17.03 13.88
N ASN A 269 -15.37 -17.04 13.97
CA ASN A 269 -16.11 -18.12 14.59
C ASN A 269 -16.15 -19.30 13.61
N GLY A 270 -15.45 -20.37 13.93
CA GLY A 270 -15.31 -21.66 13.30
C GLY A 270 -16.09 -21.95 12.02
N PHE A 271 -15.43 -21.83 10.85
CA PHE A 271 -15.97 -22.32 9.59
C PHE A 271 -15.54 -23.77 9.36
N GLY A 272 -16.51 -24.64 9.06
CA GLY A 272 -16.22 -26.00 8.60
C GLY A 272 -15.56 -25.94 7.21
N HIS A 273 -14.34 -26.43 7.11
CA HIS A 273 -13.52 -26.44 5.88
C HIS A 273 -14.18 -27.07 4.64
N HIS A 274 -15.26 -27.81 4.79
CA HIS A 274 -15.87 -28.60 3.71
C HIS A 274 -17.29 -28.17 3.30
N LYS A 275 -17.81 -27.06 3.84
CA LYS A 275 -19.14 -26.60 3.47
C LYS A 275 -19.10 -25.80 2.17
N SER A 276 -19.91 -26.21 1.17
CA SER A 276 -20.10 -25.44 -0.06
C SER A 276 -20.63 -24.05 0.27
N LEU A 277 -19.95 -23.01 -0.18
CA LEU A 277 -20.37 -21.62 -0.03
C LEU A 277 -21.10 -21.13 -1.27
N ILE A 278 -20.54 -21.38 -2.46
CA ILE A 278 -21.20 -21.08 -3.73
C ILE A 278 -21.34 -22.39 -4.50
N LYS A 279 -22.55 -22.67 -4.98
CA LYS A 279 -22.83 -23.72 -5.95
C LYS A 279 -23.74 -23.17 -7.02
N ILE A 280 -23.26 -23.14 -8.24
CA ILE A 280 -24.00 -22.66 -9.42
C ILE A 280 -23.97 -23.79 -10.44
N GLN A 281 -25.14 -24.18 -10.95
CA GLN A 281 -25.26 -25.26 -11.90
C GLN A 281 -26.19 -24.87 -13.06
N GLU A 282 -25.76 -25.20 -14.28
CA GLU A 282 -26.50 -24.96 -15.53
C GLU A 282 -27.10 -23.55 -15.59
N ALA A 283 -26.31 -22.57 -15.16
CA ALA A 283 -26.79 -21.21 -14.95
C ALA A 283 -26.40 -20.28 -16.09
N SER A 284 -27.19 -19.24 -16.25
CA SER A 284 -26.91 -18.16 -17.20
C SER A 284 -27.16 -16.81 -16.58
N ILE A 285 -26.42 -15.79 -17.04
CA ILE A 285 -26.56 -14.40 -16.59
C ILE A 285 -26.57 -13.40 -17.76
N GLY A 286 -27.34 -12.34 -17.58
CA GLY A 286 -27.41 -11.21 -18.51
C GLY A 286 -28.02 -9.98 -17.84
N TYR A 287 -27.99 -8.85 -18.48
CA TYR A 287 -28.73 -7.67 -18.01
C TYR A 287 -30.23 -7.80 -18.27
N ARG A 288 -31.07 -7.20 -17.41
CA ARG A 288 -32.54 -7.31 -17.51
C ARG A 288 -33.10 -6.92 -18.88
N TYR A 289 -32.48 -5.95 -19.54
CA TYR A 289 -32.88 -5.42 -20.86
C TYR A 289 -31.81 -5.65 -21.93
N GLY A 290 -30.91 -6.63 -21.73
CA GLY A 290 -29.77 -6.88 -22.60
C GLY A 290 -29.63 -8.35 -22.99
N ASN A 291 -28.59 -8.61 -23.78
CA ASN A 291 -28.23 -9.95 -24.20
C ASN A 291 -27.67 -10.79 -23.04
N LEU A 292 -27.73 -12.10 -23.22
CA LEU A 292 -27.03 -13.07 -22.40
C LEU A 292 -25.52 -12.81 -22.46
N ILE A 293 -24.85 -12.78 -21.30
CA ILE A 293 -23.42 -12.50 -21.19
C ILE A 293 -22.64 -13.79 -20.93
N LEU A 294 -23.10 -14.59 -19.97
CA LEU A 294 -22.52 -15.88 -19.68
C LEU A 294 -23.62 -16.94 -19.70
N ASP A 295 -23.28 -18.10 -20.24
CA ASP A 295 -24.17 -19.25 -20.38
C ASP A 295 -23.45 -20.53 -19.93
N ASP A 296 -24.26 -21.55 -19.58
CA ASP A 296 -23.74 -22.86 -19.12
C ASP A 296 -22.72 -22.73 -17.98
N ILE A 297 -23.07 -21.89 -16.98
CA ILE A 297 -22.18 -21.61 -15.85
C ILE A 297 -22.25 -22.79 -14.88
N ASN A 298 -21.10 -23.43 -14.67
CA ASN A 298 -20.88 -24.43 -13.63
C ASN A 298 -19.74 -23.96 -12.74
N PHE A 299 -20.06 -23.46 -11.53
CA PHE A 299 -19.09 -22.88 -10.62
C PHE A 299 -19.33 -23.38 -9.19
N HIS A 300 -18.24 -23.76 -8.53
CA HIS A 300 -18.27 -24.25 -7.16
C HIS A 300 -17.14 -23.63 -6.34
N LEU A 301 -17.46 -23.18 -5.11
CA LEU A 301 -16.51 -22.66 -4.16
C LEU A 301 -16.84 -23.16 -2.76
N THR A 302 -15.84 -23.77 -2.11
CA THR A 302 -15.95 -24.31 -0.75
C THR A 302 -15.47 -23.32 0.31
N GLY A 303 -15.82 -23.57 1.56
CA GLY A 303 -15.30 -22.78 2.69
C GLY A 303 -13.78 -22.87 2.76
N CYS A 304 -13.12 -21.72 2.90
CA CYS A 304 -11.66 -21.53 2.93
C CYS A 304 -10.93 -21.71 1.59
N GLU A 305 -11.61 -22.01 0.49
CA GLU A 305 -11.00 -22.08 -0.84
C GLU A 305 -10.69 -20.67 -1.38
N ARG A 306 -9.55 -20.54 -2.04
CA ARG A 306 -9.11 -19.29 -2.69
C ARG A 306 -9.12 -19.47 -4.20
N VAL A 307 -10.03 -18.79 -4.86
CA VAL A 307 -10.32 -18.94 -6.28
C VAL A 307 -10.00 -17.65 -7.02
N ALA A 308 -9.29 -17.74 -8.15
CA ALA A 308 -9.12 -16.64 -9.08
C ALA A 308 -10.02 -16.80 -10.31
N LEU A 309 -10.63 -15.69 -10.75
CA LEU A 309 -11.43 -15.60 -11.96
C LEU A 309 -10.71 -14.73 -12.99
N TYR A 310 -10.27 -15.35 -14.07
CA TYR A 310 -9.58 -14.71 -15.19
C TYR A 310 -10.52 -14.45 -16.37
N GLY A 311 -10.09 -13.62 -17.30
CA GLY A 311 -10.75 -13.34 -18.57
C GLY A 311 -10.40 -11.97 -19.11
N ASP A 312 -10.57 -11.75 -20.40
CA ASP A 312 -10.35 -10.47 -21.06
C ASP A 312 -11.26 -9.35 -20.48
N ASN A 313 -10.92 -8.10 -20.78
CA ASN A 313 -11.80 -6.99 -20.43
C ASN A 313 -13.16 -7.15 -21.13
N ALA A 314 -14.24 -6.83 -20.42
CA ALA A 314 -15.62 -7.03 -20.86
C ALA A 314 -16.05 -8.50 -21.08
N SER A 315 -15.29 -9.50 -20.61
CA SER A 315 -15.66 -10.91 -20.69
C SER A 315 -16.83 -11.31 -19.78
N GLY A 316 -17.23 -10.45 -18.84
CA GLY A 316 -18.33 -10.72 -17.90
C GLY A 316 -17.89 -10.99 -16.45
N LYS A 317 -16.61 -10.80 -16.08
CA LYS A 317 -16.10 -11.00 -14.72
C LYS A 317 -16.90 -10.21 -13.67
N SER A 318 -16.97 -8.90 -13.82
CA SER A 318 -17.71 -8.03 -12.87
C SER A 318 -19.22 -8.28 -12.93
N THR A 319 -19.76 -8.73 -14.08
CA THR A 319 -21.17 -9.14 -14.18
C THR A 319 -21.44 -10.41 -13.38
N PHE A 320 -20.52 -11.38 -13.41
CA PHE A 320 -20.61 -12.59 -12.60
C PHE A 320 -20.56 -12.26 -11.09
N VAL A 321 -19.64 -11.37 -10.68
CA VAL A 321 -19.59 -10.91 -9.29
C VAL A 321 -20.88 -10.21 -8.87
N LYS A 322 -21.41 -9.30 -9.69
CA LYS A 322 -22.70 -8.65 -9.43
C LYS A 322 -23.85 -9.66 -9.33
N ALA A 323 -23.82 -10.71 -10.17
CA ALA A 323 -24.77 -11.80 -10.05
C ALA A 323 -24.64 -12.53 -8.71
N VAL A 324 -23.42 -12.85 -8.25
CA VAL A 324 -23.19 -13.47 -6.94
C VAL A 324 -23.67 -12.55 -5.80
N LEU A 325 -23.42 -11.25 -5.88
CA LEU A 325 -23.88 -10.24 -4.91
C LEU A 325 -25.40 -10.00 -4.92
N GLY A 326 -26.12 -10.52 -5.91
CA GLY A 326 -27.57 -10.36 -6.01
C GLY A 326 -28.02 -9.02 -6.57
N ASP A 327 -27.19 -8.38 -7.39
CA ASP A 327 -27.53 -7.10 -8.04
C ASP A 327 -28.87 -7.23 -8.82
N PRO A 328 -29.88 -6.39 -8.52
CA PRO A 328 -31.19 -6.47 -9.15
C PRO A 328 -31.18 -6.15 -10.65
N GLN A 329 -30.11 -5.56 -11.19
CA GLN A 329 -29.96 -5.29 -12.61
C GLN A 329 -29.56 -6.54 -13.41
N ILE A 330 -29.07 -7.59 -12.72
CA ILE A 330 -28.62 -8.83 -13.35
C ILE A 330 -29.73 -9.89 -13.25
N LYS A 331 -30.14 -10.42 -14.40
CA LYS A 331 -31.04 -11.56 -14.50
C LYS A 331 -30.22 -12.84 -14.35
N ARG A 332 -30.62 -13.70 -13.41
CA ARG A 332 -30.04 -15.03 -13.18
C ARG A 332 -31.05 -16.10 -13.61
N ALA A 333 -30.59 -17.15 -14.28
CA ALA A 333 -31.34 -18.37 -14.54
C ALA A 333 -30.49 -19.56 -14.10
N GLY A 334 -31.09 -20.75 -13.93
CA GLY A 334 -30.44 -21.93 -13.42
C GLY A 334 -30.45 -22.03 -11.87
N GLU A 335 -29.66 -22.94 -11.32
CA GLU A 335 -29.61 -23.18 -9.87
C GLU A 335 -28.48 -22.33 -9.24
N TRP A 336 -28.85 -21.52 -8.24
CA TRP A 336 -27.93 -20.63 -7.52
C TRP A 336 -28.04 -20.85 -6.02
N ILE A 337 -26.99 -21.37 -5.42
CA ILE A 337 -26.80 -21.41 -3.96
C ILE A 337 -25.63 -20.47 -3.65
N VAL A 338 -25.93 -19.35 -3.01
CA VAL A 338 -24.96 -18.31 -2.62
C VAL A 338 -25.20 -17.91 -1.16
N PRO A 339 -24.17 -17.47 -0.43
CA PRO A 339 -24.34 -17.00 0.95
C PRO A 339 -25.21 -15.74 1.02
N ASP A 340 -25.77 -15.49 2.20
CA ASP A 340 -26.47 -14.24 2.47
C ASP A 340 -25.51 -13.03 2.37
N CYS A 341 -26.03 -11.89 1.96
CA CYS A 341 -25.23 -10.65 1.79
C CYS A 341 -24.46 -10.25 3.07
N SER A 342 -25.00 -10.54 4.26
CA SER A 342 -24.33 -10.31 5.54
C SER A 342 -23.05 -11.14 5.77
N SER A 343 -22.93 -12.25 5.03
CA SER A 343 -21.76 -13.14 5.07
C SER A 343 -20.76 -12.87 3.93
N LEU A 344 -21.04 -11.87 3.09
CA LEU A 344 -20.19 -11.47 1.96
C LEU A 344 -19.42 -10.20 2.29
N GLY A 345 -18.13 -10.18 2.02
CA GLY A 345 -17.32 -8.97 1.95
C GLY A 345 -17.01 -8.67 0.48
N TYR A 346 -17.26 -7.46 0.03
CA TYR A 346 -16.96 -7.06 -1.33
C TYR A 346 -16.05 -5.84 -1.37
N LEU A 347 -15.01 -5.92 -2.16
CA LEU A 347 -14.04 -4.86 -2.40
C LEU A 347 -13.94 -4.64 -3.90
N ASP A 348 -14.42 -3.50 -4.36
CA ASP A 348 -14.37 -3.09 -5.76
C ASP A 348 -13.23 -2.11 -6.03
N GLN A 349 -12.83 -2.00 -7.28
CA GLN A 349 -11.76 -1.12 -7.75
C GLN A 349 -11.96 0.36 -7.37
N HIS A 350 -13.22 0.82 -7.27
CA HIS A 350 -13.57 2.23 -7.05
C HIS A 350 -14.06 2.52 -5.63
N TYR A 351 -14.11 1.51 -4.76
CA TYR A 351 -14.61 1.63 -3.38
C TYR A 351 -16.01 2.24 -3.29
N GLN A 352 -16.90 1.92 -4.25
CA GLN A 352 -18.25 2.49 -4.36
C GLN A 352 -19.15 2.16 -3.18
N HIS A 353 -18.83 1.10 -2.43
CA HIS A 353 -19.52 0.71 -1.21
C HIS A 353 -19.27 1.69 -0.04
N LEU A 354 -18.27 2.57 -0.13
CA LEU A 354 -17.98 3.57 0.90
C LEU A 354 -18.87 4.80 0.72
N ASN A 355 -19.48 5.27 1.81
CA ASN A 355 -20.15 6.57 1.81
C ASN A 355 -19.12 7.70 1.87
N PHE A 356 -18.91 8.39 0.75
CA PHE A 356 -17.89 9.43 0.62
C PHE A 356 -18.12 10.68 1.46
N GLU A 357 -19.33 10.92 1.94
CA GLU A 357 -19.66 12.10 2.76
C GLU A 357 -19.46 11.86 4.26
N GLU A 358 -19.40 10.62 4.70
CA GLU A 358 -19.15 10.24 6.08
C GLU A 358 -17.67 10.31 6.46
N THR A 359 -17.40 10.41 7.77
CA THR A 359 -16.03 10.29 8.29
C THR A 359 -15.64 8.82 8.46
N VAL A 360 -14.34 8.53 8.48
CA VAL A 360 -13.80 7.20 8.78
C VAL A 360 -14.39 6.62 10.07
N LEU A 361 -14.49 7.46 11.11
CA LEU A 361 -15.02 7.05 12.42
C LEU A 361 -16.51 6.72 12.35
N ASP A 362 -17.31 7.51 11.64
CA ASP A 362 -18.75 7.31 11.55
C ASP A 362 -19.10 6.04 10.78
N LEU A 363 -18.40 5.75 9.69
CA LEU A 363 -18.54 4.48 8.97
C LEU A 363 -18.23 3.29 9.87
N MET A 364 -17.15 3.35 10.64
CA MET A 364 -16.81 2.26 11.57
C MET A 364 -17.85 2.11 12.70
N ARG A 365 -18.44 3.20 13.19
CA ARG A 365 -19.54 3.13 14.17
C ARG A 365 -20.78 2.42 13.61
N CYS A 366 -21.14 2.71 12.37
CA CYS A 366 -22.25 2.01 11.70
C CYS A 366 -21.98 0.51 11.58
N GLN A 367 -20.72 0.14 11.33
CA GLN A 367 -20.31 -1.24 11.16
C GLN A 367 -20.14 -2.01 12.48
N MET A 368 -19.80 -1.31 13.55
CA MET A 368 -19.58 -1.86 14.89
C MET A 368 -20.52 -1.20 15.93
N PRO A 369 -21.87 -1.38 15.82
CA PRO A 369 -22.84 -0.62 16.63
C PRO A 369 -22.76 -0.93 18.11
N HIS A 370 -22.24 -2.09 18.50
CA HIS A 370 -22.10 -2.53 19.89
C HIS A 370 -20.71 -2.27 20.49
N ALA A 371 -19.76 -1.78 19.67
CA ALA A 371 -18.41 -1.50 20.15
C ALA A 371 -18.31 -0.12 20.80
N SER A 372 -17.53 -0.03 21.85
CA SER A 372 -17.20 1.24 22.49
C SER A 372 -16.26 2.06 21.60
N HIS A 373 -16.23 3.38 21.82
CA HIS A 373 -15.32 4.27 21.07
C HIS A 373 -13.84 3.85 21.16
N PRO A 374 -13.29 3.41 22.33
CA PRO A 374 -11.93 2.89 22.40
C PRO A 374 -11.70 1.62 21.56
N GLU A 375 -12.68 0.71 21.50
CA GLU A 375 -12.59 -0.51 20.69
C GLU A 375 -12.59 -0.19 19.19
N ILE A 376 -13.42 0.73 18.72
CA ILE A 376 -13.42 1.23 17.35
C ILE A 376 -12.07 1.88 17.02
N ARG A 377 -11.54 2.70 17.94
CA ARG A 377 -10.23 3.33 17.78
C ARG A 377 -9.09 2.31 17.73
N ALA A 378 -9.14 1.27 18.56
CA ALA A 378 -8.16 0.19 18.55
C ALA A 378 -8.20 -0.58 17.23
N HIS A 379 -9.40 -0.89 16.73
CA HIS A 379 -9.57 -1.54 15.43
C HIS A 379 -9.04 -0.68 14.28
N LEU A 380 -9.38 0.59 14.21
CA LEU A 380 -8.86 1.52 13.21
C LEU A 380 -7.34 1.69 13.29
N ASN A 381 -6.76 1.65 14.50
CA ASN A 381 -5.32 1.71 14.70
C ASN A 381 -4.60 0.50 14.09
N ASP A 382 -5.21 -0.70 14.13
CA ASP A 382 -4.67 -1.91 13.49
C ASP A 382 -4.59 -1.76 11.96
N PHE A 383 -5.41 -0.87 11.36
CA PHE A 383 -5.40 -0.51 9.93
C PHE A 383 -4.71 0.83 9.65
N LEU A 384 -3.86 1.29 10.56
CA LEU A 384 -3.02 2.50 10.45
C LEU A 384 -3.79 3.84 10.45
N PHE A 385 -5.02 3.89 10.95
CA PHE A 385 -5.74 5.14 11.24
C PHE A 385 -5.50 5.54 12.70
N ARG A 386 -4.38 6.17 12.99
CA ARG A 386 -3.90 6.39 14.37
C ARG A 386 -4.18 7.77 14.91
N LYS A 387 -4.06 8.80 14.08
CA LYS A 387 -4.26 10.19 14.49
C LYS A 387 -5.75 10.53 14.58
N ASN A 388 -6.09 11.44 15.48
CA ASN A 388 -7.47 11.91 15.58
C ASN A 388 -7.93 12.65 14.32
N GLU A 389 -7.00 13.32 13.65
CA GLU A 389 -7.25 13.98 12.38
C GLU A 389 -7.63 12.98 11.29
N GLU A 390 -6.89 11.86 11.18
CA GLU A 390 -7.12 10.81 10.16
C GLU A 390 -8.50 10.15 10.28
N VAL A 391 -9.00 9.92 11.47
CA VAL A 391 -10.32 9.30 11.66
C VAL A 391 -11.48 10.27 11.51
N GLY A 392 -11.23 11.58 11.65
CA GLY A 392 -12.20 12.64 11.42
C GLY A 392 -12.29 13.10 9.96
N ILE A 393 -11.42 12.59 9.07
CA ILE A 393 -11.44 12.95 7.65
C ILE A 393 -12.64 12.30 6.96
N LYS A 394 -13.30 13.04 6.07
CA LYS A 394 -14.31 12.49 5.17
C LYS A 394 -13.68 11.55 4.16
N VAL A 395 -14.35 10.44 3.87
CA VAL A 395 -13.85 9.39 2.95
C VAL A 395 -13.49 9.90 1.57
N LYS A 396 -14.18 10.92 1.07
CA LYS A 396 -13.84 11.55 -0.23
C LYS A 396 -12.43 12.14 -0.29
N ASN A 397 -11.89 12.55 0.85
CA ASN A 397 -10.57 13.17 0.96
C ASN A 397 -9.44 12.15 1.19
N LEU A 398 -9.78 10.87 1.34
CA LEU A 398 -8.80 9.80 1.48
C LEU A 398 -8.15 9.47 0.14
N SER A 399 -6.86 9.18 0.17
CA SER A 399 -6.14 8.59 -0.96
C SER A 399 -6.67 7.19 -1.30
N GLY A 400 -6.37 6.67 -2.50
CA GLY A 400 -6.77 5.31 -2.90
C GLY A 400 -6.30 4.23 -1.91
N GLY A 401 -5.05 4.32 -1.45
CA GLY A 401 -4.50 3.39 -0.44
C GLY A 401 -5.18 3.50 0.93
N GLU A 402 -5.57 4.70 1.37
CA GLU A 402 -6.33 4.88 2.61
C GLU A 402 -7.76 4.34 2.49
N LYS A 403 -8.40 4.50 1.32
CA LYS A 403 -9.71 3.88 1.03
C LYS A 403 -9.63 2.36 1.06
N ALA A 404 -8.56 1.77 0.48
CA ALA A 404 -8.31 0.33 0.55
C ALA A 404 -8.19 -0.15 2.00
N ARG A 405 -7.40 0.52 2.83
CA ARG A 405 -7.23 0.19 4.25
C ARG A 405 -8.53 0.33 5.04
N LEU A 406 -9.31 1.37 4.77
CA LEU A 406 -10.63 1.56 5.40
C LEU A 406 -11.59 0.43 5.01
N SER A 407 -11.65 0.08 3.73
CA SER A 407 -12.49 -1.03 3.25
C SER A 407 -12.11 -2.36 3.90
N LEU A 408 -10.80 -2.65 4.02
CA LEU A 408 -10.33 -3.83 4.75
C LEU A 408 -10.69 -3.79 6.23
N ALA A 409 -10.66 -2.61 6.88
CA ALA A 409 -11.06 -2.44 8.26
C ALA A 409 -12.58 -2.73 8.45
N LEU A 410 -13.42 -2.25 7.54
CA LEU A 410 -14.86 -2.52 7.54
C LEU A 410 -15.15 -4.02 7.34
N ILE A 411 -14.45 -4.66 6.41
CA ILE A 411 -14.56 -6.11 6.14
C ILE A 411 -14.09 -6.92 7.36
N ALA A 412 -12.98 -6.56 7.98
CA ALA A 412 -12.46 -7.25 9.15
C ALA A 412 -13.40 -7.14 10.36
N ALA A 413 -14.13 -6.02 10.50
CA ALA A 413 -15.13 -5.84 11.55
C ALA A 413 -16.30 -6.82 11.41
N ASN A 414 -16.73 -7.14 10.18
CA ASN A 414 -17.82 -8.07 9.88
C ASN A 414 -17.40 -9.53 9.83
N SER A 415 -16.12 -9.80 9.64
CA SER A 415 -15.58 -11.17 9.46
C SER A 415 -16.41 -12.01 8.48
N PRO A 416 -16.47 -11.64 7.19
CA PRO A 416 -17.31 -12.32 6.20
C PRO A 416 -16.84 -13.76 5.96
N LYS A 417 -17.76 -14.64 5.52
CA LYS A 417 -17.44 -16.02 5.13
C LYS A 417 -16.76 -16.10 3.78
N LEU A 418 -17.14 -15.21 2.90
CA LEU A 418 -16.60 -15.10 1.55
C LEU A 418 -16.18 -13.64 1.30
N LEU A 419 -14.96 -13.46 0.88
CA LEU A 419 -14.41 -12.20 0.43
C LEU A 419 -14.30 -12.19 -1.09
N ILE A 420 -14.94 -11.22 -1.73
CA ILE A 420 -14.88 -10.99 -3.16
C ILE A 420 -14.02 -9.77 -3.43
N LEU A 421 -12.99 -9.92 -4.25
CA LEU A 421 -12.02 -8.89 -4.58
C LEU A 421 -12.04 -8.64 -6.10
N ASP A 422 -12.43 -7.43 -6.52
CA ASP A 422 -12.54 -7.09 -7.94
C ASP A 422 -11.49 -6.01 -8.28
N GLU A 423 -10.36 -6.45 -8.89
CA GLU A 423 -9.24 -5.63 -9.38
C GLU A 423 -8.67 -4.63 -8.36
N ILE A 424 -8.56 -5.05 -7.10
CA ILE A 424 -8.16 -4.20 -5.98
C ILE A 424 -6.69 -3.76 -6.00
N THR A 425 -5.84 -4.43 -6.78
CA THR A 425 -4.42 -4.09 -6.93
C THR A 425 -4.18 -2.94 -7.89
N ASN A 426 -5.18 -2.57 -8.69
CA ASN A 426 -5.09 -1.44 -9.60
C ASN A 426 -5.06 -0.13 -8.82
N ASN A 427 -4.16 0.78 -9.20
CA ASN A 427 -4.01 2.11 -8.59
C ASN A 427 -3.56 2.12 -7.10
N VAL A 428 -3.08 1.00 -6.58
CA VAL A 428 -2.56 0.89 -5.21
C VAL A 428 -1.04 0.93 -5.23
N ASP A 429 -0.45 1.76 -4.37
CA ASP A 429 1.02 1.82 -4.27
C ASP A 429 1.61 0.54 -3.66
N LEU A 430 2.89 0.29 -3.91
CA LEU A 430 3.59 -0.94 -3.52
C LEU A 430 3.54 -1.23 -2.01
N GLU A 431 3.56 -0.19 -1.18
CA GLU A 431 3.48 -0.34 0.27
C GLU A 431 2.06 -0.77 0.70
N THR A 432 1.04 -0.08 0.19
CA THR A 432 -0.36 -0.46 0.45
C THR A 432 -0.67 -1.85 -0.10
N ARG A 433 -0.11 -2.21 -1.28
CA ARG A 433 -0.23 -3.56 -1.85
C ARG A 433 0.35 -4.62 -0.91
N THR A 434 1.52 -4.38 -0.35
CA THR A 434 2.13 -5.30 0.64
C THR A 434 1.22 -5.47 1.86
N HIS A 435 0.67 -4.38 2.39
CA HIS A 435 -0.26 -4.45 3.51
C HIS A 435 -1.55 -5.22 3.17
N ILE A 436 -2.10 -5.02 1.97
CA ILE A 436 -3.27 -5.79 1.50
C ILE A 436 -2.94 -7.29 1.47
N ILE A 437 -1.78 -7.66 0.93
CA ILE A 437 -1.33 -9.06 0.87
C ILE A 437 -1.22 -9.65 2.28
N GLU A 438 -0.58 -8.95 3.22
CA GLU A 438 -0.46 -9.40 4.62
C GLU A 438 -1.83 -9.64 5.26
N VAL A 439 -2.77 -8.72 5.07
CA VAL A 439 -4.16 -8.84 5.56
C VAL A 439 -4.87 -10.04 4.94
N LEU A 440 -4.79 -10.21 3.63
CA LEU A 440 -5.45 -11.28 2.90
C LEU A 440 -4.80 -12.65 3.15
N HIS A 441 -3.49 -12.68 3.38
CA HIS A 441 -2.79 -13.91 3.75
C HIS A 441 -3.38 -14.51 5.03
N ASP A 442 -3.62 -13.67 6.04
CA ASP A 442 -4.16 -14.06 7.34
C ASP A 442 -5.69 -14.22 7.34
N PHE A 443 -6.36 -13.91 6.23
CA PHE A 443 -7.82 -14.10 6.11
C PHE A 443 -8.17 -15.59 5.98
N PRO A 444 -8.92 -16.15 6.93
CA PRO A 444 -9.16 -17.60 7.00
C PRO A 444 -10.43 -18.05 6.27
N GLY A 445 -11.23 -17.14 5.71
CA GLY A 445 -12.42 -17.41 4.91
C GLY A 445 -12.11 -17.77 3.45
N ALA A 446 -13.17 -18.05 2.68
CA ALA A 446 -13.04 -18.23 1.24
C ALA A 446 -12.82 -16.92 0.51
N MET A 447 -12.12 -16.96 -0.62
CA MET A 447 -11.89 -15.79 -1.48
C MET A 447 -12.28 -16.08 -2.94
N LEU A 448 -12.94 -15.11 -3.57
CA LEU A 448 -13.12 -15.04 -5.01
C LEU A 448 -12.41 -13.77 -5.51
N VAL A 449 -11.36 -13.93 -6.29
CA VAL A 449 -10.44 -12.84 -6.66
C VAL A 449 -10.44 -12.65 -8.17
N ILE A 450 -10.71 -11.42 -8.61
CA ILE A 450 -10.48 -10.98 -9.98
C ILE A 450 -9.22 -10.11 -9.95
N SER A 451 -8.18 -10.54 -10.63
CA SER A 451 -6.95 -9.76 -10.79
C SER A 451 -6.15 -10.24 -12.00
N HIS A 452 -5.47 -9.30 -12.64
CA HIS A 452 -4.49 -9.57 -13.69
C HIS A 452 -3.04 -9.62 -13.15
N ASP A 453 -2.87 -9.39 -11.86
CA ASP A 453 -1.57 -9.37 -11.17
C ASP A 453 -1.20 -10.78 -10.67
N HIS A 454 -0.33 -11.47 -11.41
CA HIS A 454 0.10 -12.82 -11.07
C HIS A 454 0.84 -12.91 -9.73
N ASP A 455 1.74 -11.97 -9.44
CA ASP A 455 2.50 -11.94 -8.19
C ASP A 455 1.59 -11.75 -6.97
N PHE A 456 0.54 -10.94 -7.13
CA PHE A 456 -0.49 -10.78 -6.10
C PHE A 456 -1.22 -12.09 -5.83
N LEU A 457 -1.68 -12.76 -6.89
CA LEU A 457 -2.44 -14.02 -6.77
C LEU A 457 -1.60 -15.15 -6.15
N GLU A 458 -0.31 -15.23 -6.48
CA GLU A 458 0.62 -16.16 -5.84
C GLU A 458 0.83 -15.85 -4.37
N SER A 459 1.00 -14.57 -4.04
CA SER A 459 1.22 -14.10 -2.66
C SER A 459 0.04 -14.39 -1.73
N ILE A 460 -1.18 -14.44 -2.23
CA ILE A 460 -2.39 -14.77 -1.46
C ILE A 460 -2.77 -16.25 -1.57
N HIS A 461 -1.93 -17.12 -2.14
CA HIS A 461 -2.11 -18.58 -2.23
C HIS A 461 -3.40 -19.02 -2.93
N ILE A 462 -3.64 -18.55 -4.16
CA ILE A 462 -4.75 -19.01 -4.99
C ILE A 462 -4.60 -20.52 -5.29
N GLN A 463 -5.66 -21.28 -5.02
CA GLN A 463 -5.69 -22.75 -5.19
C GLN A 463 -6.33 -23.18 -6.51
N THR A 464 -7.39 -22.49 -6.90
CA THR A 464 -8.19 -22.83 -8.08
C THR A 464 -8.33 -21.63 -9.00
N LYS A 465 -8.23 -21.87 -10.30
CA LYS A 465 -8.33 -20.83 -11.33
C LYS A 465 -9.51 -21.14 -12.26
N TYR A 466 -10.31 -20.13 -12.56
CA TYR A 466 -11.36 -20.20 -13.58
C TYR A 466 -11.11 -19.15 -14.66
N LEU A 467 -11.42 -19.52 -15.90
CA LEU A 467 -11.30 -18.62 -17.07
C LEU A 467 -12.69 -18.36 -17.67
N ILE A 468 -13.01 -17.08 -17.86
CA ILE A 468 -14.16 -16.70 -18.68
C ILE A 468 -13.69 -16.55 -20.12
N TYR A 469 -14.19 -17.42 -20.98
CA TYR A 469 -13.88 -17.43 -22.39
C TYR A 469 -15.14 -17.72 -23.24
N GLN A 470 -15.39 -16.88 -24.23
CA GLN A 470 -16.57 -17.02 -25.14
C GLN A 470 -17.91 -17.20 -24.41
N GLY A 471 -18.13 -16.46 -23.34
CA GLY A 471 -19.38 -16.52 -22.57
C GLY A 471 -19.54 -17.72 -21.65
N LYS A 472 -18.49 -18.53 -21.43
CA LYS A 472 -18.49 -19.69 -20.51
C LYS A 472 -17.45 -19.54 -19.43
N ILE A 473 -17.70 -20.15 -18.27
CA ILE A 473 -16.75 -20.25 -17.16
C ILE A 473 -16.14 -21.64 -17.17
N LEU A 474 -14.83 -21.70 -17.40
CA LEU A 474 -14.08 -22.95 -17.49
C LEU A 474 -13.11 -23.05 -16.31
N ARG A 475 -13.07 -24.22 -15.65
CA ARG A 475 -12.04 -24.48 -14.64
C ARG A 475 -10.70 -24.70 -15.33
N PHE A 476 -9.70 -23.92 -14.94
CA PHE A 476 -8.37 -23.99 -15.52
C PHE A 476 -7.50 -24.98 -14.71
N ASN A 477 -7.00 -26.02 -15.37
CA ASN A 477 -6.01 -26.90 -14.78
C ASN A 477 -4.63 -26.52 -15.32
N ASP A 478 -3.62 -26.40 -14.44
CA ASP A 478 -2.25 -26.03 -14.83
C ASP A 478 -1.62 -26.96 -15.91
N ALA A 479 -2.21 -28.12 -16.16
CA ALA A 479 -1.83 -29.04 -17.23
C ALA A 479 -2.12 -28.50 -18.66
N ASP A 480 -2.99 -27.48 -18.80
CA ASP A 480 -3.39 -26.92 -20.10
C ASP A 480 -2.49 -25.77 -20.58
N ARG A 481 -1.34 -25.55 -19.94
CA ARG A 481 -0.38 -24.46 -20.27
C ARG A 481 0.22 -24.51 -21.69
N GLY A 482 -0.06 -25.57 -22.46
CA GLY A 482 0.59 -25.81 -23.75
C GLY A 482 -0.17 -25.34 -25.01
N ASN A 483 -1.48 -25.05 -24.97
CA ASN A 483 -2.23 -24.98 -26.22
C ASN A 483 -3.19 -23.81 -26.46
N LYS A 484 -3.44 -22.91 -25.52
CA LYS A 484 -4.39 -21.79 -25.78
C LYS A 484 -4.20 -20.61 -24.83
N ILE A 485 -3.10 -19.87 -24.90
CA ILE A 485 -3.06 -18.46 -24.49
C ILE A 485 -2.10 -17.69 -25.42
#